data_09b3082f935007547ee83419bde78860
#
_entry.id   09b3082f935007547ee83419bde78860
#
_cell.length_a   1.000
_cell.length_b   1.000
_cell.length_c   1.000
_cell.angle_alpha   90.00
_cell.angle_beta   90.00
_cell.angle_gamma   90.00
#
_symmetry.space_group_name_H-M   'P 1'
#
loop_
_entity.id
_entity.type
_entity.pdbx_description
1 polymer ?
#
loop_
_entity_poly.entity_id
_entity_poly.type
_entity_poly.pdbx_seq_one_letter_code
_entity_poly.pdbx_strand_id
1 'polypeptide(L)'
;MPRKGHVPKRDVLADPIYNSKVVTKLVNNIMLDGKKGTAQKIVYGAFEKVAEKTGKDAMEVFEEAMNNIMPLLEVKARRIGGATYQVPIEVRPERRQALALRWMTMFSRKRSEKTQIDRLAGEIMDAANNSGASVKRKEDMHKMAEANKAFAHFRW
;
A
#
# COMPACT_ATOMS: atom_id res chain seq x y z
N MET A 1 -18.08 6.23 -17.31
CA MET A 1 -17.61 7.18 -16.28
C MET A 1 -18.69 8.23 -16.04
N PRO A 2 -19.07 8.51 -14.81
CA PRO A 2 -20.06 9.56 -14.54
C PRO A 2 -19.48 10.93 -14.94
N ARG A 3 -20.21 11.67 -15.72
CA ARG A 3 -19.80 13.02 -16.18
C ARG A 3 -20.23 14.12 -15.22
N LYS A 4 -21.26 13.85 -14.39
CA LYS A 4 -21.79 14.78 -13.40
C LYS A 4 -22.01 14.05 -12.08
N GLY A 5 -21.77 14.75 -10.97
CA GLY A 5 -22.04 14.25 -9.64
C GLY A 5 -20.88 13.49 -8.99
N HIS A 6 -20.99 13.34 -7.69
CA HIS A 6 -20.05 12.61 -6.86
C HIS A 6 -20.35 11.11 -6.89
N VAL A 7 -19.35 10.28 -7.18
CA VAL A 7 -19.48 8.83 -7.07
C VAL A 7 -19.35 8.43 -5.61
N PRO A 8 -20.39 7.82 -4.99
CA PRO A 8 -20.29 7.39 -3.59
C PRO A 8 -19.23 6.31 -3.45
N LYS A 9 -18.40 6.41 -2.42
CA LYS A 9 -17.41 5.40 -2.09
C LYS A 9 -18.13 4.16 -1.55
N ARG A 10 -17.79 2.99 -2.10
CA ARG A 10 -18.26 1.72 -1.57
C ARG A 10 -17.46 1.39 -0.32
N ASP A 11 -18.14 1.15 0.80
CA ASP A 11 -17.51 0.63 1.99
C ASP A 11 -17.32 -0.89 1.87
N VAL A 12 -16.30 -1.40 2.53
CA VAL A 12 -16.01 -2.84 2.60
C VAL A 12 -16.36 -3.37 3.98
N LEU A 13 -16.86 -4.60 4.03
CA LEU A 13 -17.08 -5.28 5.30
C LEU A 13 -15.73 -5.62 5.94
N ALA A 14 -15.69 -5.62 7.26
CA ALA A 14 -14.52 -6.05 8.01
C ALA A 14 -14.24 -7.54 7.77
N ASP A 15 -12.97 -7.94 7.82
CA ASP A 15 -12.59 -9.34 7.68
C ASP A 15 -13.16 -10.16 8.85
N PRO A 16 -13.73 -11.36 8.62
CA PRO A 16 -14.39 -12.14 9.65
C PRO A 16 -13.42 -12.68 10.72
N ILE A 17 -12.15 -12.90 10.39
CA ILE A 17 -11.14 -13.44 11.32
C ILE A 17 -10.46 -12.31 12.11
N TYR A 18 -9.98 -11.28 11.41
CA TYR A 18 -9.23 -10.18 12.03
C TYR A 18 -10.09 -8.94 12.35
N ASN A 19 -11.36 -8.95 12.00
CA ASN A 19 -12.30 -7.83 12.18
C ASN A 19 -11.76 -6.47 11.72
N SER A 20 -11.00 -6.47 10.62
CA SER A 20 -10.32 -5.30 10.08
C SER A 20 -10.71 -5.04 8.63
N LYS A 21 -11.15 -3.81 8.34
CA LYS A 21 -11.42 -3.35 6.97
C LYS A 21 -10.14 -3.27 6.13
N VAL A 22 -8.99 -3.03 6.76
CA VAL A 22 -7.70 -2.94 6.06
C VAL A 22 -7.29 -4.31 5.54
N VAL A 23 -7.51 -5.37 6.34
CA VAL A 23 -7.26 -6.76 5.91
C VAL A 23 -8.15 -7.12 4.72
N THR A 24 -9.43 -6.76 4.73
CA THR A 24 -10.31 -6.96 3.58
C THR A 24 -9.80 -6.25 2.33
N LYS A 25 -9.32 -5.02 2.48
CA LYS A 25 -8.72 -4.27 1.36
C LYS A 25 -7.44 -4.93 0.85
N LEU A 26 -6.61 -5.51 1.74
CA LEU A 26 -5.43 -6.28 1.35
C LEU A 26 -5.81 -7.52 0.54
N VAL A 27 -6.80 -8.30 1.01
CA VAL A 27 -7.34 -9.45 0.28
C VAL A 27 -7.80 -9.04 -1.12
N ASN A 28 -8.55 -7.93 -1.22
CA ASN A 28 -9.03 -7.43 -2.51
C ASN A 28 -7.89 -6.98 -3.44
N ASN A 29 -6.78 -6.48 -2.91
CA ASN A 29 -5.60 -6.14 -3.72
C ASN A 29 -4.82 -7.37 -4.20
N ILE A 30 -4.77 -8.42 -3.39
CA ILE A 30 -4.10 -9.68 -3.74
C ILE A 30 -4.94 -10.52 -4.70
N MET A 31 -6.25 -10.40 -4.65
CA MET A 31 -7.18 -11.14 -5.48
C MET A 31 -6.91 -10.95 -6.97
N LEU A 32 -6.88 -12.05 -7.71
CA LEU A 32 -6.82 -12.11 -9.18
C LEU A 32 -8.04 -12.87 -9.69
N ASP A 33 -8.58 -12.44 -10.82
CA ASP A 33 -9.68 -13.12 -11.54
C ASP A 33 -10.91 -13.42 -10.66
N GLY A 34 -11.17 -12.60 -9.65
CA GLY A 34 -12.29 -12.79 -8.72
C GLY A 34 -12.10 -13.93 -7.71
N LYS A 35 -10.92 -14.56 -7.64
CA LYS A 35 -10.64 -15.70 -6.76
C LYS A 35 -10.40 -15.26 -5.31
N LYS A 36 -11.44 -14.76 -4.65
CA LYS A 36 -11.34 -14.21 -3.30
C LYS A 36 -10.94 -15.23 -2.25
N GLY A 37 -11.45 -16.45 -2.31
CA GLY A 37 -11.10 -17.53 -1.37
C GLY A 37 -9.61 -17.88 -1.40
N THR A 38 -8.99 -17.89 -2.58
CA THR A 38 -7.53 -18.09 -2.72
C THR A 38 -6.75 -16.91 -2.12
N ALA A 39 -7.19 -15.67 -2.37
CA ALA A 39 -6.56 -14.49 -1.80
C ALA A 39 -6.65 -14.47 -0.27
N GLN A 40 -7.79 -14.86 0.32
CA GLN A 40 -7.95 -15.01 1.77
C GLN A 40 -6.96 -16.04 2.35
N LYS A 41 -6.84 -17.21 1.73
CA LYS A 41 -5.86 -18.23 2.16
C LYS A 41 -4.43 -17.69 2.13
N ILE A 42 -4.06 -16.89 1.12
CA ILE A 42 -2.74 -16.28 1.02
C ILE A 42 -2.52 -15.30 2.18
N VAL A 43 -3.46 -14.40 2.44
CA VAL A 43 -3.33 -13.41 3.51
C VAL A 43 -3.28 -14.06 4.88
N TYR A 44 -4.17 -14.99 5.16
CA TYR A 44 -4.22 -15.69 6.45
C TYR A 44 -2.94 -16.50 6.69
N GLY A 45 -2.51 -17.27 5.69
CA GLY A 45 -1.26 -18.03 5.79
C GLY A 45 -0.02 -17.12 5.93
N ALA A 46 -0.01 -15.96 5.32
CA ALA A 46 1.05 -14.99 5.51
C ALA A 46 1.06 -14.42 6.94
N PHE A 47 -0.10 -14.12 7.51
CA PHE A 47 -0.21 -13.62 8.88
C PHE A 47 0.19 -14.68 9.92
N GLU A 48 -0.19 -15.95 9.72
CA GLU A 48 0.29 -17.05 10.55
C GLU A 48 1.82 -17.16 10.52
N LYS A 49 2.43 -17.10 9.35
CA LYS A 49 3.90 -17.11 9.21
C LYS A 49 4.58 -15.90 9.85
N VAL A 50 3.98 -14.73 9.76
CA VAL A 50 4.49 -13.52 10.44
C VAL A 50 4.47 -13.74 11.95
N ALA A 51 3.37 -14.23 12.51
CA ALA A 51 3.25 -14.51 13.93
C ALA A 51 4.26 -15.58 14.41
N GLU A 52 4.43 -16.67 13.65
CA GLU A 52 5.42 -17.71 13.96
C GLU A 52 6.86 -17.18 13.97
N LYS A 53 7.23 -16.37 12.98
CA LYS A 53 8.61 -15.88 12.83
C LYS A 53 8.94 -14.72 13.75
N THR A 54 8.00 -13.85 14.04
CA THR A 54 8.23 -12.65 14.86
C THR A 54 7.91 -12.88 16.35
N GLY A 55 7.08 -13.88 16.65
CA GLY A 55 6.56 -14.12 18.01
C GLY A 55 5.62 -13.02 18.51
N LYS A 56 5.20 -12.10 17.63
CA LYS A 56 4.27 -10.99 17.91
C LYS A 56 2.91 -11.27 17.26
N ASP A 57 1.91 -10.50 17.66
CA ASP A 57 0.62 -10.52 16.96
C ASP A 57 0.80 -10.04 15.49
N ALA A 58 0.27 -10.85 14.56
CA ALA A 58 0.40 -10.55 13.14
C ALA A 58 -0.25 -9.21 12.76
N MET A 59 -1.32 -8.82 13.43
CA MET A 59 -2.00 -7.55 13.20
C MET A 59 -1.14 -6.37 13.62
N GLU A 60 -0.45 -6.44 14.76
CA GLU A 60 0.48 -5.40 15.22
C GLU A 60 1.62 -5.20 14.21
N VAL A 61 2.23 -6.30 13.77
CA VAL A 61 3.31 -6.27 12.77
C VAL A 61 2.82 -5.70 11.44
N PHE A 62 1.61 -6.08 11.02
CA PHE A 62 1.00 -5.56 9.80
C PHE A 62 0.68 -4.05 9.88
N GLU A 63 0.16 -3.58 11.01
CA GLU A 63 -0.09 -2.14 11.22
C GLU A 63 1.20 -1.33 11.23
N GLU A 64 2.24 -1.84 11.89
CA GLU A 64 3.58 -1.23 11.86
C GLU A 64 4.14 -1.17 10.43
N ALA A 65 4.04 -2.26 9.67
CA ALA A 65 4.42 -2.29 8.27
C ALA A 65 3.65 -1.27 7.43
N MET A 66 2.33 -1.19 7.60
CA MET A 66 1.50 -0.20 6.91
C MET A 66 1.91 1.23 7.23
N ASN A 67 2.16 1.56 8.49
CA ASN A 67 2.62 2.88 8.91
C ASN A 67 3.96 3.25 8.26
N ASN A 68 4.87 2.28 8.16
CA ASN A 68 6.18 2.48 7.54
C ASN A 68 6.10 2.67 6.01
N ILE A 69 5.10 2.08 5.34
CA ILE A 69 4.93 2.17 3.88
C ILE A 69 4.12 3.40 3.47
N MET A 70 3.16 3.85 4.28
CA MET A 70 2.25 4.94 3.93
C MET A 70 2.99 6.24 3.60
N PRO A 71 2.87 6.80 2.36
CA PRO A 71 3.53 8.04 1.99
C PRO A 71 2.75 9.26 2.49
N LEU A 72 3.47 10.31 2.87
CA LEU A 72 2.90 11.62 3.22
C LEU A 72 2.75 12.52 1.99
N LEU A 73 3.70 12.38 1.05
CA LEU A 73 3.79 13.20 -0.15
C LEU A 73 3.78 12.32 -1.39
N GLU A 74 3.21 12.83 -2.46
CA GLU A 74 3.35 12.28 -3.81
C GLU A 74 3.64 13.41 -4.81
N VAL A 75 4.12 13.07 -5.99
CA VAL A 75 4.31 14.03 -7.08
C VAL A 75 3.22 13.84 -8.13
N LYS A 76 2.65 14.94 -8.59
CA LYS A 76 1.64 14.95 -9.64
C LYS A 76 2.12 15.78 -10.82
N ALA A 77 2.06 15.21 -12.02
CA ALA A 77 2.39 15.94 -13.22
C ALA A 77 1.36 17.05 -13.51
N ARG A 78 1.82 18.28 -13.69
CA ARG A 78 1.03 19.43 -14.09
C ARG A 78 1.64 20.08 -15.33
N ARG A 79 0.82 20.37 -16.32
CA ARG A 79 1.25 21.05 -17.54
C ARG A 79 0.96 22.54 -17.42
N ILE A 80 2.00 23.36 -17.50
CA ILE A 80 1.93 24.81 -17.38
C ILE A 80 2.74 25.43 -18.50
N GLY A 81 2.13 26.26 -19.34
CA GLY A 81 2.82 26.95 -20.44
C GLY A 81 3.53 26.00 -21.41
N GLY A 82 2.99 24.79 -21.64
CA GLY A 82 3.60 23.80 -22.55
C GLY A 82 4.65 22.88 -21.88
N ALA A 83 5.19 23.22 -20.71
CA ALA A 83 6.09 22.37 -19.93
C ALA A 83 5.35 21.54 -18.89
N THR A 84 5.83 20.33 -18.63
CA THR A 84 5.27 19.44 -17.60
C THR A 84 6.15 19.47 -16.38
N TYR A 85 5.55 19.86 -15.23
CA TYR A 85 6.22 19.92 -13.94
C TYR A 85 5.71 18.80 -13.03
N GLN A 86 6.60 18.24 -12.22
CA GLN A 86 6.27 17.30 -11.15
C GLN A 86 6.00 18.10 -9.87
N VAL A 87 4.73 18.26 -9.51
CA VAL A 87 4.32 19.09 -8.37
C VAL A 87 4.12 18.22 -7.15
N PRO A 88 4.83 18.47 -6.03
CA PRO A 88 4.61 17.73 -4.79
C PRO A 88 3.27 18.12 -4.16
N ILE A 89 2.50 17.11 -3.76
CA ILE A 89 1.22 17.28 -3.08
C ILE A 89 1.12 16.36 -1.86
N GLU A 90 0.38 16.78 -0.85
CA GLU A 90 0.05 15.94 0.28
C GLU A 90 -0.94 14.84 -0.12
N VAL A 91 -0.72 13.65 0.42
CA VAL A 91 -1.58 12.49 0.16
C VAL A 91 -2.67 12.41 1.24
N ARG A 92 -3.94 12.32 0.83
CA ARG A 92 -5.06 12.11 1.75
C ARG A 92 -4.94 10.76 2.47
N PRO A 93 -5.40 10.63 3.74
CA PRO A 93 -5.25 9.40 4.52
C PRO A 93 -5.74 8.12 3.82
N GLU A 94 -6.90 8.19 3.17
CA GLU A 94 -7.44 7.05 2.42
C GLU A 94 -6.54 6.62 1.25
N ARG A 95 -5.95 7.59 0.56
CA ARG A 95 -5.02 7.32 -0.54
C ARG A 95 -3.69 6.80 -0.03
N ARG A 96 -3.20 7.28 1.13
CA ARG A 96 -2.00 6.72 1.77
C ARG A 96 -2.16 5.22 2.00
N GLN A 97 -3.29 4.83 2.59
CA GLN A 97 -3.61 3.42 2.83
C GLN A 97 -3.69 2.63 1.51
N ALA A 98 -4.38 3.16 0.50
CA ALA A 98 -4.51 2.50 -0.80
C ALA A 98 -3.16 2.32 -1.51
N LEU A 99 -2.28 3.33 -1.45
CA LEU A 99 -0.93 3.25 -2.01
C LEU A 99 -0.08 2.22 -1.28
N ALA A 100 -0.11 2.19 0.05
CA ALA A 100 0.64 1.23 0.87
C ALA A 100 0.23 -0.21 0.54
N LEU A 101 -1.06 -0.51 0.49
CA LEU A 101 -1.58 -1.83 0.13
C LEU A 101 -1.19 -2.24 -1.29
N ARG A 102 -1.27 -1.32 -2.23
CA ARG A 102 -0.87 -1.56 -3.63
C ARG A 102 0.62 -1.87 -3.73
N TRP A 103 1.47 -1.09 -3.08
CA TRP A 103 2.91 -1.31 -3.12
C TRP A 103 3.31 -2.60 -2.42
N MET A 104 2.75 -2.89 -1.24
CA MET A 104 2.95 -4.15 -0.54
C MET A 104 2.61 -5.35 -1.45
N THR A 105 1.45 -5.33 -2.09
CA THR A 105 1.03 -6.39 -3.01
C THR A 105 1.95 -6.49 -4.23
N MET A 106 2.30 -5.37 -4.84
CA MET A 106 3.14 -5.32 -6.03
C MET A 106 4.56 -5.83 -5.76
N PHE A 107 5.15 -5.43 -4.65
CA PHE A 107 6.52 -5.82 -4.31
C PHE A 107 6.60 -7.21 -3.71
N SER A 108 5.57 -7.69 -2.99
CA SER A 108 5.51 -9.08 -2.58
C SER A 108 5.57 -10.03 -3.79
N ARG A 109 4.87 -9.71 -4.87
CA ARG A 109 4.89 -10.52 -6.11
C ARG A 109 6.26 -10.59 -6.79
N LYS A 110 7.12 -9.59 -6.57
CA LYS A 110 8.46 -9.51 -7.16
C LYS A 110 9.55 -10.22 -6.34
N ARG A 111 9.20 -10.71 -5.16
CA ARG A 111 10.14 -11.43 -4.29
C ARG A 111 10.49 -12.80 -4.85
N SER A 112 11.62 -13.34 -4.42
CA SER A 112 12.17 -14.59 -4.89
C SER A 112 11.64 -15.85 -4.19
N GLU A 113 10.90 -15.69 -3.08
CA GLU A 113 10.35 -16.82 -2.35
C GLU A 113 9.39 -17.63 -3.22
N LYS A 114 9.26 -18.91 -2.93
CA LYS A 114 8.52 -19.87 -3.77
C LYS A 114 7.01 -19.59 -3.79
N THR A 115 6.40 -19.36 -2.63
CA THR A 115 4.94 -19.20 -2.52
C THR A 115 4.57 -17.72 -2.28
N GLN A 116 3.37 -17.31 -2.72
CA GLN A 116 2.89 -15.95 -2.45
C GLN A 116 2.66 -15.70 -0.95
N ILE A 117 2.37 -16.75 -0.18
CA ILE A 117 2.28 -16.69 1.29
C ILE A 117 3.64 -16.25 1.86
N ASP A 118 4.72 -16.89 1.46
CA ASP A 118 6.07 -16.56 1.93
C ASP A 118 6.52 -15.17 1.48
N ARG A 119 6.21 -14.82 0.23
CA ARG A 119 6.51 -13.50 -0.34
C ARG A 119 5.81 -12.37 0.43
N LEU A 120 4.52 -12.55 0.71
CA LEU A 120 3.74 -11.55 1.44
C LEU A 120 4.21 -11.45 2.90
N ALA A 121 4.43 -12.58 3.57
CA ALA A 121 4.96 -12.61 4.94
C ALA A 121 6.33 -11.92 5.03
N GLY A 122 7.23 -12.22 4.08
CA GLY A 122 8.54 -11.59 3.99
C GLY A 122 8.45 -10.07 3.81
N GLU A 123 7.58 -9.60 2.91
CA GLU A 123 7.41 -8.17 2.66
C GLU A 123 6.82 -7.43 3.89
N ILE A 124 5.87 -8.04 4.59
CA ILE A 124 5.29 -7.48 5.82
C ILE A 124 6.37 -7.34 6.91
N MET A 125 7.17 -8.39 7.14
CA MET A 125 8.23 -8.37 8.15
C MET A 125 9.31 -7.35 7.83
N ASP A 126 9.77 -7.30 6.57
CA ASP A 126 10.76 -6.32 6.13
C ASP A 126 10.23 -4.90 6.30
N ALA A 127 8.99 -4.65 5.91
CA ALA A 127 8.36 -3.34 6.06
C ALA A 127 8.16 -2.92 7.52
N ALA A 128 7.81 -3.85 8.41
CA ALA A 128 7.74 -3.58 9.84
C ALA A 128 9.10 -3.17 10.41
N ASN A 129 10.18 -3.74 9.90
CA ASN A 129 11.56 -3.34 10.23
C ASN A 129 12.05 -2.11 9.45
N ASN A 130 11.15 -1.36 8.84
CA ASN A 130 11.46 -0.18 8.02
C ASN A 130 12.45 -0.46 6.89
N SER A 131 12.35 -1.61 6.27
CA SER A 131 13.17 -2.08 5.15
C SER A 131 12.30 -2.67 4.03
N GLY A 132 12.92 -3.18 2.98
CA GLY A 132 12.21 -3.80 1.88
C GLY A 132 11.80 -2.84 0.77
N ALA A 133 11.28 -3.41 -0.32
CA ALA A 133 11.01 -2.67 -1.55
C ALA A 133 9.83 -1.69 -1.43
N SER A 134 8.84 -2.02 -0.61
CA SER A 134 7.68 -1.14 -0.38
C SER A 134 8.07 0.13 0.36
N VAL A 135 8.90 0.01 1.39
CA VAL A 135 9.43 1.17 2.15
C VAL A 135 10.35 2.01 1.26
N LYS A 136 11.23 1.35 0.50
CA LYS A 136 12.08 2.05 -0.47
C LYS A 136 11.25 2.85 -1.49
N ARG A 137 10.14 2.31 -1.94
CA ARG A 137 9.23 3.04 -2.85
C ARG A 137 8.66 4.31 -2.23
N LYS A 138 8.30 4.27 -0.94
CA LYS A 138 7.89 5.48 -0.20
C LYS A 138 9.02 6.50 -0.14
N GLU A 139 10.23 6.06 0.22
CA GLU A 139 11.40 6.94 0.29
C GLU A 139 11.72 7.59 -1.06
N ASP A 140 11.68 6.83 -2.15
CA ASP A 140 11.91 7.36 -3.50
C ASP A 140 10.85 8.41 -3.86
N MET A 141 9.58 8.17 -3.49
CA MET A 141 8.50 9.13 -3.70
C MET A 141 8.73 10.42 -2.91
N HIS A 142 9.15 10.32 -1.64
CA HIS A 142 9.47 11.47 -0.81
C HIS A 142 10.70 12.24 -1.33
N LYS A 143 11.74 11.54 -1.78
CA LYS A 143 12.92 12.17 -2.43
C LYS A 143 12.52 12.93 -3.70
N MET A 144 11.66 12.35 -4.53
CA MET A 144 11.13 13.05 -5.71
C MET A 144 10.33 14.29 -5.33
N ALA A 145 9.49 14.21 -4.29
CA ALA A 145 8.72 15.35 -3.82
C ALA A 145 9.62 16.46 -3.27
N GLU A 146 10.66 16.11 -2.55
CA GLU A 146 11.63 17.06 -2.01
C GLU A 146 12.45 17.74 -3.13
N ALA A 147 12.94 16.96 -4.09
CA ALA A 147 13.66 17.49 -5.27
C ALA A 147 12.81 18.49 -6.08
N ASN A 148 11.49 18.30 -6.11
CA ASN A 148 10.55 19.16 -6.82
C ASN A 148 9.89 20.22 -5.93
N LYS A 149 10.37 20.43 -4.71
CA LYS A 149 9.79 21.36 -3.73
C LYS A 149 9.63 22.79 -4.27
N ALA A 150 10.51 23.22 -5.15
CA ALA A 150 10.45 24.55 -5.80
C ALA A 150 9.15 24.76 -6.60
N PHE A 151 8.49 23.69 -7.07
CA PHE A 151 7.25 23.75 -7.84
C PHE A 151 5.98 23.60 -6.97
N ALA A 152 6.10 23.58 -5.65
CA ALA A 152 4.97 23.40 -4.73
C ALA A 152 3.90 24.51 -4.87
N HIS A 153 4.28 25.70 -5.33
CA HIS A 153 3.35 26.81 -5.58
C HIS A 153 2.41 26.58 -6.77
N PHE A 154 2.68 25.62 -7.64
CA PHE A 154 1.77 25.17 -8.70
C PHE A 154 0.69 24.19 -8.23
N ARG A 155 0.51 24.08 -6.93
CA ARG A 155 -0.51 23.23 -6.30
C ARG A 155 -1.85 23.96 -6.27
N TRP A 156 -2.76 23.62 -7.16
CA TRP A 156 -4.16 24.01 -7.18
C TRP A 156 -5.07 22.85 -7.58
#